data_4034c4792b10d52bdad3714388381252
#
_entry.id   4034c4792b10d52bdad3714388381252
#
_cell.length_a   1.000
_cell.length_b   1.000
_cell.length_c   1.000
_cell.angle_alpha   90.00
_cell.angle_beta   90.00
_cell.angle_gamma   90.00
#
_symmetry.space_group_name_H-M   'P 1'
#
loop_
_entity.id
_entity.type
_entity.pdbx_description
1 polymer ?
#
loop_
_entity_poly.entity_id
_entity_poly.type
_entity_poly.pdbx_seq_one_letter_code
_entity_poly.pdbx_strand_id
1 'polypeptide(L)'
;MSERTERGEGRAGKPGQHGMSVDVSATDWSAGTWLNPPERAEAVDDALLVEPRGGSDFWRRTSYGFVHDDGSALLAPFAVDSAVEVSFRLDYTAQFDQAGVLVRVDERRWTKAGVEVSDGSPQVGAVVTDEFSDWSVAPVPEWSGRDVTVRVSRAGDALTVRARVDDEPWRLVRVAPLDPAAEATAGPYCCSPSHGGLLVRFTGWRRGPADAALHPDG
;
A
#
# COMPACT_ATOMS: atom_id res chain seq x y z
N MET A 1 -35.05 -42.92 -47.70
CA MET A 1 -34.38 -43.30 -46.47
C MET A 1 -33.07 -42.56 -46.44
N SER A 2 -33.01 -41.47 -45.68
CA SER A 2 -31.80 -40.69 -45.52
C SER A 2 -31.72 -40.27 -44.05
N GLU A 3 -30.79 -40.86 -43.34
CA GLU A 3 -30.51 -40.57 -41.94
C GLU A 3 -29.70 -39.26 -41.84
N ARG A 4 -30.20 -38.32 -41.07
CA ARG A 4 -29.55 -37.08 -40.74
C ARG A 4 -28.86 -37.26 -39.40
N THR A 5 -27.53 -37.25 -39.42
CA THR A 5 -26.68 -37.29 -38.22
C THR A 5 -26.60 -35.89 -37.61
N GLU A 6 -27.16 -35.71 -36.43
CA GLU A 6 -26.98 -34.49 -35.63
C GLU A 6 -25.63 -34.50 -34.97
N ARG A 7 -24.83 -33.47 -35.23
CA ARG A 7 -23.57 -33.20 -34.49
C ARG A 7 -23.90 -32.30 -33.31
N GLY A 8 -23.66 -32.83 -32.09
CA GLY A 8 -23.75 -32.10 -30.86
C GLY A 8 -22.66 -31.02 -30.77
N GLU A 9 -23.07 -29.77 -30.55
CA GLU A 9 -22.19 -28.66 -30.26
C GLU A 9 -21.67 -28.79 -28.84
N GLY A 10 -20.35 -28.97 -28.71
CA GLY A 10 -19.65 -28.93 -27.45
C GLY A 10 -19.62 -27.52 -26.88
N ARG A 11 -20.22 -27.35 -25.71
CA ARG A 11 -20.24 -26.12 -24.91
C ARG A 11 -18.83 -25.88 -24.39
N ALA A 12 -18.11 -24.91 -24.95
CA ALA A 12 -16.83 -24.45 -24.44
C ALA A 12 -17.02 -23.84 -23.05
N GLY A 13 -16.42 -24.45 -22.03
CA GLY A 13 -16.36 -23.92 -20.69
C GLY A 13 -15.54 -22.62 -20.69
N LYS A 14 -16.05 -21.58 -20.04
CA LYS A 14 -15.30 -20.35 -19.79
C LYS A 14 -14.07 -20.70 -18.94
N PRO A 15 -12.87 -20.16 -19.25
CA PRO A 15 -11.72 -20.30 -18.37
C PRO A 15 -12.02 -19.61 -17.05
N GLY A 16 -11.85 -20.36 -15.94
CA GLY A 16 -12.01 -19.83 -14.59
C GLY A 16 -10.99 -18.70 -14.36
N GLN A 17 -11.46 -17.59 -13.81
CA GLN A 17 -10.61 -16.53 -13.29
C GLN A 17 -9.77 -17.12 -12.16
N HIS A 18 -8.50 -17.42 -12.42
CA HIS A 18 -7.53 -17.71 -11.39
C HIS A 18 -7.11 -16.35 -10.80
N GLY A 19 -7.86 -15.89 -9.80
CA GLY A 19 -7.41 -14.81 -8.95
C GLY A 19 -6.07 -15.23 -8.31
N MET A 20 -5.07 -14.33 -8.31
CA MET A 20 -3.82 -14.50 -7.58
C MET A 20 -4.14 -14.69 -6.08
N SER A 21 -4.28 -15.94 -5.65
CA SER A 21 -4.27 -16.30 -4.23
C SER A 21 -2.83 -16.38 -3.79
N VAL A 22 -2.25 -15.26 -3.39
CA VAL A 22 -0.95 -15.23 -2.72
C VAL A 22 -1.20 -15.56 -1.26
N ASP A 23 -0.52 -16.57 -0.75
CA ASP A 23 -0.65 -16.99 0.65
C ASP A 23 0.01 -15.93 1.55
N VAL A 24 -0.80 -15.01 2.10
CA VAL A 24 -0.37 -13.96 3.02
C VAL A 24 -0.86 -14.27 4.44
N SER A 25 0.03 -14.20 5.40
CA SER A 25 -0.28 -14.39 6.81
C SER A 25 -0.46 -13.05 7.54
N ALA A 26 -1.40 -13.01 8.50
CA ALA A 26 -1.55 -11.87 9.38
C ALA A 26 -0.28 -11.63 10.19
N THR A 27 0.07 -10.36 10.38
CA THR A 27 1.19 -9.92 11.22
C THR A 27 0.61 -9.25 12.46
N ASP A 28 1.09 -9.68 13.62
CA ASP A 28 0.73 -9.03 14.88
C ASP A 28 1.30 -7.61 14.93
N TRP A 29 0.54 -6.63 15.44
CA TRP A 29 0.97 -5.25 15.55
C TRP A 29 2.21 -5.08 16.44
N SER A 30 2.45 -6.00 17.39
CA SER A 30 3.65 -6.02 18.24
C SER A 30 4.92 -6.43 17.50
N ALA A 31 4.83 -6.97 16.29
CA ALA A 31 6.01 -7.35 15.49
C ALA A 31 6.79 -6.16 14.92
N GLY A 32 6.20 -4.97 14.94
CA GLY A 32 6.82 -3.74 14.44
C GLY A 32 7.49 -2.91 15.53
N THR A 33 8.37 -2.03 15.05
CA THR A 33 8.97 -0.96 15.87
C THR A 33 8.56 0.39 15.30
N TRP A 34 8.12 1.30 16.16
CA TRP A 34 7.73 2.63 15.72
C TRP A 34 8.92 3.45 15.25
N LEU A 35 8.86 3.89 14.01
CA LEU A 35 9.59 5.05 13.52
C LEU A 35 8.70 6.27 13.79
N ASN A 36 9.19 7.25 14.55
CA ASN A 36 8.43 8.41 14.99
C ASN A 36 7.10 8.00 15.67
N PRO A 37 7.12 7.62 16.95
CA PRO A 37 5.91 7.21 17.65
C PRO A 37 4.78 8.24 17.49
N PRO A 38 3.53 7.78 17.23
CA PRO A 38 2.36 8.65 17.09
C PRO A 38 1.96 9.29 18.44
N GLU A 39 1.03 10.24 18.41
CA GLU A 39 0.39 10.77 19.64
C GLU A 39 -0.37 9.67 20.38
N ARG A 40 -1.01 8.79 19.61
CA ARG A 40 -1.76 7.64 20.14
C ARG A 40 -1.67 6.45 19.21
N ALA A 41 -1.47 5.27 19.79
CA ALA A 41 -1.64 3.99 19.11
C ALA A 41 -2.35 3.03 20.07
N GLU A 42 -3.44 2.42 19.61
CA GLU A 42 -4.26 1.51 20.42
C GLU A 42 -4.74 0.33 19.58
N ALA A 43 -4.44 -0.88 20.03
CA ALA A 43 -5.02 -2.08 19.44
C ALA A 43 -6.46 -2.26 19.98
N VAL A 44 -7.43 -2.33 19.05
CA VAL A 44 -8.84 -2.52 19.37
C VAL A 44 -9.35 -3.66 18.49
N ASP A 45 -9.71 -4.77 19.12
CA ASP A 45 -10.00 -6.02 18.44
C ASP A 45 -8.81 -6.42 17.53
N ASP A 46 -9.05 -6.67 16.25
CA ASP A 46 -8.01 -7.00 15.26
C ASP A 46 -7.40 -5.76 14.57
N ALA A 47 -7.87 -4.55 14.89
CA ALA A 47 -7.43 -3.30 14.28
C ALA A 47 -6.43 -2.54 15.15
N LEU A 48 -5.62 -1.67 14.50
CA LEU A 48 -4.78 -0.69 15.16
C LEU A 48 -5.29 0.72 14.83
N LEU A 49 -5.70 1.45 15.86
CA LEU A 49 -6.04 2.87 15.75
C LEU A 49 -4.80 3.71 15.97
N VAL A 50 -4.47 4.60 15.04
CA VAL A 50 -3.28 5.44 15.10
C VAL A 50 -3.64 6.90 14.87
N GLU A 51 -3.20 7.76 15.79
CA GLU A 51 -3.25 9.21 15.66
C GLU A 51 -1.82 9.73 15.48
N PRO A 52 -1.38 10.08 14.23
CA PRO A 52 -0.06 10.66 14.02
C PRO A 52 0.00 12.07 14.60
N ARG A 53 1.21 12.58 14.83
CA ARG A 53 1.42 13.97 15.24
C ARG A 53 0.96 14.92 14.14
N GLY A 54 0.24 15.99 14.51
CA GLY A 54 -0.12 17.05 13.59
C GLY A 54 1.14 17.75 13.03
N GLY A 55 1.12 18.09 11.75
CA GLY A 55 2.25 18.67 11.03
C GLY A 55 3.30 17.66 10.55
N SER A 56 3.07 16.35 10.77
CA SER A 56 4.02 15.30 10.38
C SER A 56 3.88 14.86 8.93
N ASP A 57 5.00 14.54 8.26
CA ASP A 57 5.02 14.03 6.90
C ASP A 57 6.30 13.20 6.62
N PHE A 58 6.33 12.58 5.42
CA PHE A 58 7.53 12.10 4.75
C PHE A 58 7.64 12.79 3.39
N TRP A 59 8.58 13.75 3.29
CA TRP A 59 8.83 14.50 2.07
C TRP A 59 10.25 15.02 2.03
N ARG A 60 10.89 15.03 0.87
CA ARG A 60 12.23 15.59 0.70
C ARG A 60 12.30 16.51 -0.52
N ARG A 61 12.45 17.79 -0.26
CA ARG A 61 12.91 18.90 -1.13
C ARG A 61 12.06 19.22 -2.35
N THR A 62 11.71 18.25 -3.18
CA THR A 62 11.05 18.46 -4.48
C THR A 62 9.89 19.45 -4.34
N SER A 63 9.85 20.46 -5.21
CA SER A 63 8.83 21.50 -5.30
C SER A 63 8.75 22.45 -4.09
N TYR A 64 8.80 21.93 -2.86
CA TYR A 64 8.55 22.69 -1.62
C TYR A 64 9.82 23.15 -0.89
N GLY A 65 10.97 22.53 -1.14
CA GLY A 65 12.26 22.88 -0.52
C GLY A 65 12.47 22.38 0.92
N PHE A 66 11.43 21.94 1.62
CA PHE A 66 11.53 21.40 2.98
C PHE A 66 11.90 19.91 3.01
N VAL A 67 12.25 19.45 4.21
CA VAL A 67 12.45 18.03 4.52
C VAL A 67 11.61 17.69 5.74
N HIS A 68 10.72 16.71 5.59
CA HIS A 68 9.99 16.03 6.66
C HIS A 68 10.36 14.56 6.68
N ASP A 69 10.69 14.04 7.85
CA ASP A 69 10.98 12.64 8.13
C ASP A 69 10.34 12.26 9.48
N ASP A 70 9.17 12.82 9.77
CA ASP A 70 8.52 12.78 11.07
C ASP A 70 7.12 12.15 11.05
N GLY A 71 6.69 11.62 9.90
CA GLY A 71 5.51 10.77 9.79
C GLY A 71 5.61 9.52 10.66
N SER A 72 4.49 9.02 11.17
CA SER A 72 4.45 7.83 12.02
C SER A 72 4.39 6.55 11.18
N ALA A 73 5.27 5.59 11.47
CA ALA A 73 5.25 4.29 10.81
C ALA A 73 5.62 3.15 11.77
N LEU A 74 4.91 2.04 11.67
CA LEU A 74 5.19 0.80 12.42
C LEU A 74 5.89 -0.18 11.49
N LEU A 75 7.21 -0.35 11.64
CA LEU A 75 8.05 -1.02 10.67
C LEU A 75 8.64 -2.33 11.22
N ALA A 76 8.78 -3.30 10.33
CA ALA A 76 9.50 -4.54 10.60
C ALA A 76 10.39 -4.92 9.41
N PRO A 77 11.42 -5.79 9.55
CA PRO A 77 12.33 -6.17 8.48
C PRO A 77 11.60 -6.60 7.22
N PHE A 78 12.05 -6.16 6.03
CA PHE A 78 11.44 -6.44 4.74
C PHE A 78 12.45 -7.11 3.81
N ALA A 79 12.38 -8.44 3.74
CA ALA A 79 13.33 -9.24 2.97
C ALA A 79 13.08 -9.13 1.46
N VAL A 80 14.09 -9.46 0.66
CA VAL A 80 13.92 -9.73 -0.78
C VAL A 80 12.97 -10.93 -0.95
N ASP A 81 12.30 -11.00 -2.09
CA ASP A 81 11.31 -12.03 -2.46
C ASP A 81 10.13 -12.14 -1.48
N SER A 82 9.79 -11.01 -0.84
CA SER A 82 8.63 -10.92 0.05
C SER A 82 7.71 -9.77 -0.33
N ALA A 83 6.51 -9.78 0.25
CA ALA A 83 5.54 -8.71 0.11
C ALA A 83 4.93 -8.33 1.46
N VAL A 84 4.51 -7.09 1.57
CA VAL A 84 3.74 -6.55 2.69
C VAL A 84 2.41 -6.00 2.18
N GLU A 85 1.32 -6.29 2.91
CA GLU A 85 0.01 -5.71 2.69
C GLU A 85 -0.44 -4.96 3.93
N VAL A 86 -0.98 -3.77 3.74
CA VAL A 86 -1.61 -2.97 4.79
C VAL A 86 -3.01 -2.59 4.35
N SER A 87 -3.98 -2.89 5.19
CA SER A 87 -5.37 -2.52 4.99
C SER A 87 -5.77 -1.43 5.99
N PHE A 88 -6.53 -0.45 5.53
CA PHE A 88 -7.02 0.65 6.36
C PHE A 88 -8.36 1.18 5.86
N ARG A 89 -9.13 1.76 6.76
CA ARG A 89 -10.38 2.45 6.43
C ARG A 89 -10.09 3.85 5.91
N LEU A 90 -10.61 4.18 4.71
CA LEU A 90 -10.46 5.49 4.08
C LEU A 90 -11.65 6.39 4.45
N ASP A 91 -11.63 6.97 5.63
CA ASP A 91 -12.68 7.86 6.17
C ASP A 91 -12.17 9.25 6.60
N TYR A 92 -10.91 9.55 6.29
CA TYR A 92 -10.30 10.87 6.46
C TYR A 92 -10.49 11.74 5.21
N THR A 93 -10.58 13.06 5.40
CA THR A 93 -10.98 14.02 4.35
C THR A 93 -10.18 15.31 4.33
N ALA A 94 -9.29 15.53 5.31
CA ALA A 94 -8.53 16.78 5.35
C ALA A 94 -7.33 16.71 4.40
N GLN A 95 -6.94 17.88 3.90
CA GLN A 95 -5.85 18.03 2.93
C GLN A 95 -4.55 17.39 3.46
N PHE A 96 -3.96 16.53 2.66
CA PHE A 96 -2.74 15.76 2.90
C PHE A 96 -2.81 14.69 3.99
N ASP A 97 -3.97 14.45 4.62
CA ASP A 97 -4.16 13.25 5.43
C ASP A 97 -3.88 12.01 4.58
N GLN A 98 -3.08 11.10 5.11
CA GLN A 98 -2.61 9.97 4.33
C GLN A 98 -2.34 8.73 5.18
N ALA A 99 -2.58 7.56 4.58
CA ALA A 99 -2.25 6.25 5.15
C ALA A 99 -1.86 5.25 4.06
N GLY A 100 -1.06 4.25 4.44
CA GLY A 100 -0.62 3.21 3.52
C GLY A 100 0.56 2.39 4.02
N VAL A 101 1.47 2.04 3.11
CA VAL A 101 2.72 1.30 3.37
C VAL A 101 3.91 2.23 3.20
N LEU A 102 4.82 2.24 4.17
CA LEU A 102 6.16 2.78 4.04
C LEU A 102 7.15 1.62 3.88
N VAL A 103 8.00 1.68 2.85
CA VAL A 103 9.24 0.91 2.72
C VAL A 103 10.40 1.85 2.97
N ARG A 104 11.27 1.54 3.92
CA ARG A 104 12.36 2.41 4.36
C ARG A 104 13.70 1.70 4.35
N VAL A 105 14.68 2.30 3.71
CA VAL A 105 16.11 1.95 3.80
C VAL A 105 16.77 2.87 4.85
N ASP A 106 16.64 4.19 4.68
CA ASP A 106 17.18 5.21 5.59
C ASP A 106 16.35 6.52 5.48
N GLU A 107 16.85 7.61 6.07
CA GLU A 107 16.19 8.92 6.08
C GLU A 107 16.17 9.61 4.69
N ARG A 108 16.90 9.09 3.70
CA ARG A 108 17.01 9.65 2.35
C ARG A 108 16.43 8.76 1.27
N ARG A 109 16.26 7.46 1.58
CA ARG A 109 15.80 6.45 0.63
C ARG A 109 14.62 5.70 1.22
N TRP A 110 13.45 5.96 0.69
CA TRP A 110 12.20 5.33 1.11
C TRP A 110 11.13 5.45 0.02
N THR A 111 10.13 4.61 0.11
CA THR A 111 8.93 4.67 -0.72
C THR A 111 7.72 4.60 0.18
N LYS A 112 6.86 5.62 0.14
CA LYS A 112 5.51 5.55 0.72
C LYS A 112 4.49 5.35 -0.39
N ALA A 113 3.49 4.49 -0.15
CA ALA A 113 2.41 4.22 -1.09
C ALA A 113 1.10 4.05 -0.33
N GLY A 114 0.04 4.68 -0.82
CA GLY A 114 -1.23 4.69 -0.11
C GLY A 114 -2.27 5.58 -0.74
N VAL A 115 -3.17 6.06 0.09
CA VAL A 115 -4.15 7.07 -0.29
C VAL A 115 -3.88 8.34 0.51
N GLU A 116 -3.81 9.46 -0.20
CA GLU A 116 -3.66 10.81 0.34
C GLU A 116 -4.84 11.66 -0.14
N VAL A 117 -5.37 12.53 0.71
CA VAL A 117 -6.34 13.53 0.29
C VAL A 117 -5.59 14.73 -0.29
N SER A 118 -5.77 14.99 -1.58
CA SER A 118 -5.19 16.13 -2.26
C SER A 118 -6.22 16.76 -3.18
N ASP A 119 -6.24 18.10 -3.22
CA ASP A 119 -7.17 18.88 -4.05
C ASP A 119 -8.65 18.51 -3.82
N GLY A 120 -9.01 18.22 -2.57
CA GLY A 120 -10.36 17.89 -2.14
C GLY A 120 -10.84 16.48 -2.51
N SER A 121 -9.95 15.59 -2.93
CA SER A 121 -10.29 14.22 -3.33
C SER A 121 -9.24 13.22 -2.84
N PRO A 122 -9.63 11.99 -2.44
CA PRO A 122 -8.66 10.92 -2.20
C PRO A 122 -7.95 10.55 -3.50
N GLN A 123 -6.63 10.42 -3.39
CA GLN A 123 -5.72 10.10 -4.47
C GLN A 123 -4.92 8.85 -4.09
N VAL A 124 -4.98 7.79 -4.89
CA VAL A 124 -4.08 6.64 -4.73
C VAL A 124 -2.77 6.92 -5.44
N GLY A 125 -1.65 6.63 -4.78
CA GLY A 125 -0.36 6.88 -5.39
C GLY A 125 0.83 6.42 -4.56
N ALA A 126 2.00 6.91 -4.97
CA ALA A 126 3.25 6.65 -4.29
C ALA A 126 4.21 7.85 -4.38
N VAL A 127 5.04 7.98 -3.36
CA VAL A 127 6.22 8.83 -3.35
C VAL A 127 7.44 7.92 -3.26
N VAL A 128 8.30 7.99 -4.26
CA VAL A 128 9.62 7.32 -4.27
C VAL A 128 10.66 8.38 -3.96
N THR A 129 11.45 8.16 -2.93
CA THR A 129 12.47 9.10 -2.50
C THR A 129 13.85 8.49 -2.58
N ASP A 130 14.72 9.12 -3.34
CA ASP A 130 16.16 8.95 -3.35
C ASP A 130 16.79 10.35 -3.37
N GLU A 131 17.13 10.88 -2.18
CA GLU A 131 17.50 12.28 -1.91
C GLU A 131 16.38 13.30 -2.23
N PHE A 132 15.58 13.07 -3.26
CA PHE A 132 14.46 13.89 -3.69
C PHE A 132 13.20 13.04 -3.83
N SER A 133 12.07 13.60 -3.42
CA SER A 133 10.77 12.92 -3.56
C SER A 133 10.24 13.03 -4.98
N ASP A 134 9.83 11.89 -5.53
CA ASP A 134 9.13 11.73 -6.81
C ASP A 134 7.72 11.22 -6.54
N TRP A 135 6.71 12.03 -6.80
CA TRP A 135 5.32 11.79 -6.43
C TRP A 135 4.43 11.60 -7.67
N SER A 136 3.61 10.56 -7.62
CA SER A 136 2.55 10.33 -8.61
C SER A 136 1.28 9.84 -7.95
N VAL A 137 0.14 10.37 -8.39
CA VAL A 137 -1.19 10.06 -7.86
C VAL A 137 -2.24 9.98 -8.96
N ALA A 138 -3.34 9.30 -8.65
CA ALA A 138 -4.55 9.25 -9.46
C ALA A 138 -5.78 9.36 -8.55
N PRO A 139 -6.80 10.15 -8.91
CA PRO A 139 -7.99 10.32 -8.10
C PRO A 139 -8.80 9.03 -7.99
N VAL A 140 -9.29 8.77 -6.78
CA VAL A 140 -10.13 7.61 -6.43
C VAL A 140 -11.27 8.02 -5.50
N PRO A 141 -12.11 9.02 -5.87
CA PRO A 141 -13.17 9.52 -5.00
C PRO A 141 -14.16 8.43 -4.58
N GLU A 142 -14.34 7.42 -5.41
CA GLU A 142 -15.21 6.26 -5.15
C GLU A 142 -14.70 5.32 -4.07
N TRP A 143 -13.46 5.50 -3.58
CA TRP A 143 -12.88 4.70 -2.49
C TRP A 143 -13.20 5.28 -1.10
N SER A 144 -13.71 6.52 -1.02
CA SER A 144 -14.09 7.16 0.25
C SER A 144 -15.05 6.27 1.05
N GLY A 145 -14.77 6.14 2.36
CA GLY A 145 -15.57 5.33 3.27
C GLY A 145 -15.47 3.82 3.04
N ARG A 146 -14.46 3.33 2.32
CA ARG A 146 -14.25 1.90 2.04
C ARG A 146 -12.92 1.42 2.63
N ASP A 147 -12.71 0.11 2.64
CA ASP A 147 -11.45 -0.48 3.09
C ASP A 147 -10.46 -0.56 1.92
N VAL A 148 -9.33 0.11 2.06
CA VAL A 148 -8.25 0.11 1.07
C VAL A 148 -7.16 -0.85 1.51
N THR A 149 -6.65 -1.66 0.58
CA THR A 149 -5.46 -2.48 0.80
C THR A 149 -4.37 -2.07 -0.18
N VAL A 150 -3.21 -1.75 0.36
CA VAL A 150 -1.98 -1.47 -0.40
C VAL A 150 -1.03 -2.64 -0.21
N ARG A 151 -0.53 -3.17 -1.31
CA ARG A 151 0.48 -4.23 -1.36
C ARG A 151 1.76 -3.71 -1.98
N VAL A 152 2.88 -3.94 -1.33
CA VAL A 152 4.21 -3.71 -1.88
C VAL A 152 4.95 -5.04 -1.95
N SER A 153 5.31 -5.45 -3.16
CA SER A 153 6.09 -6.65 -3.44
C SER A 153 7.53 -6.24 -3.76
N ARG A 154 8.50 -6.89 -3.10
CA ARG A 154 9.93 -6.70 -3.33
C ARG A 154 10.49 -7.94 -4.01
N ALA A 155 10.84 -7.82 -5.31
CA ALA A 155 11.42 -8.91 -6.10
C ALA A 155 12.57 -8.39 -6.95
N GLY A 156 13.72 -9.07 -6.89
CA GLY A 156 14.93 -8.63 -7.59
C GLY A 156 15.30 -7.20 -7.20
N ASP A 157 15.40 -6.31 -8.19
CA ASP A 157 15.79 -4.90 -8.07
C ASP A 157 14.59 -3.92 -8.02
N ALA A 158 13.38 -4.43 -7.77
CA ALA A 158 12.16 -3.63 -7.88
C ALA A 158 11.21 -3.78 -6.69
N LEU A 159 10.51 -2.68 -6.41
CA LEU A 159 9.27 -2.63 -5.66
C LEU A 159 8.10 -2.53 -6.64
N THR A 160 7.15 -3.45 -6.55
CA THR A 160 5.86 -3.36 -7.25
C THR A 160 4.77 -2.98 -6.26
N VAL A 161 4.17 -1.82 -6.45
CA VAL A 161 3.07 -1.32 -5.63
C VAL A 161 1.75 -1.59 -6.33
N ARG A 162 0.82 -2.21 -5.60
CA ARG A 162 -0.56 -2.41 -6.02
C ARG A 162 -1.49 -1.91 -4.93
N ALA A 163 -2.69 -1.50 -5.34
CA ALA A 163 -3.75 -1.15 -4.41
C ALA A 163 -5.09 -1.71 -4.89
N ARG A 164 -5.98 -1.95 -3.95
CA ARG A 164 -7.37 -2.29 -4.22
C ARG A 164 -8.26 -1.71 -3.13
N VAL A 165 -9.54 -1.62 -3.40
CA VAL A 165 -10.57 -1.30 -2.43
C VAL A 165 -11.48 -2.50 -2.26
N ASP A 166 -11.80 -2.84 -1.03
CA ASP A 166 -12.53 -4.06 -0.64
C ASP A 166 -11.95 -5.30 -1.37
N ASP A 167 -12.79 -6.07 -2.07
CA ASP A 167 -12.39 -7.26 -2.82
C ASP A 167 -12.25 -7.01 -4.34
N GLU A 168 -12.12 -5.73 -4.76
CA GLU A 168 -11.91 -5.41 -6.17
C GLU A 168 -10.55 -5.94 -6.68
N PRO A 169 -10.39 -6.10 -8.00
CA PRO A 169 -9.10 -6.49 -8.58
C PRO A 169 -7.97 -5.51 -8.23
N TRP A 170 -6.76 -6.04 -8.08
CA TRP A 170 -5.58 -5.24 -7.86
C TRP A 170 -5.32 -4.29 -9.02
N ARG A 171 -5.04 -3.02 -8.70
CA ARG A 171 -4.58 -1.98 -9.64
C ARG A 171 -3.09 -1.79 -9.45
N LEU A 172 -2.30 -1.83 -10.52
CA LEU A 172 -0.89 -1.44 -10.47
C LEU A 172 -0.79 0.06 -10.24
N VAL A 173 -0.06 0.46 -9.20
CA VAL A 173 0.15 1.88 -8.82
C VAL A 173 1.52 2.37 -9.25
N ARG A 174 2.58 1.61 -8.94
CA ARG A 174 3.96 2.01 -9.21
C ARG A 174 4.87 0.80 -9.36
N VAL A 175 5.89 0.91 -10.20
CA VAL A 175 7.10 0.09 -10.14
C VAL A 175 8.26 1.04 -9.87
N ALA A 176 9.03 0.76 -8.85
CA ALA A 176 10.15 1.60 -8.43
C ALA A 176 11.41 0.76 -8.21
N PRO A 177 12.61 1.30 -8.49
CA PRO A 177 13.85 0.59 -8.21
C PRO A 177 14.11 0.48 -6.70
N LEU A 178 14.68 -0.63 -6.29
CA LEU A 178 15.26 -0.81 -4.97
C LEU A 178 16.47 -1.75 -5.08
N ASP A 179 17.62 -1.31 -4.60
CA ASP A 179 18.82 -2.15 -4.57
C ASP A 179 18.49 -3.47 -3.84
N PRO A 180 18.69 -4.63 -4.48
CA PRO A 180 18.42 -5.91 -3.85
C PRO A 180 19.29 -6.17 -2.60
N ALA A 181 20.47 -5.55 -2.51
CA ALA A 181 21.34 -5.65 -1.36
C ALA A 181 20.95 -4.70 -0.20
N ALA A 182 20.02 -3.76 -0.43
CA ALA A 182 19.62 -2.82 0.62
C ALA A 182 18.89 -3.52 1.76
N GLU A 183 19.29 -3.27 3.00
CA GLU A 183 18.50 -3.62 4.17
C GLU A 183 17.30 -2.67 4.24
N ALA A 184 16.10 -3.22 4.25
CA ALA A 184 14.87 -2.45 4.27
C ALA A 184 13.91 -2.93 5.36
N THR A 185 13.09 -2.01 5.82
CA THR A 185 11.93 -2.27 6.68
C THR A 185 10.66 -1.83 5.98
N ALA A 186 9.51 -2.42 6.33
CA ALA A 186 8.22 -2.03 5.78
C ALA A 186 7.07 -2.26 6.77
N GLY A 187 6.01 -1.46 6.61
CA GLY A 187 4.79 -1.60 7.38
C GLY A 187 3.85 -0.40 7.25
N PRO A 188 2.79 -0.35 8.06
CA PRO A 188 1.82 0.73 8.02
C PRO A 188 2.42 2.08 8.39
N TYR A 189 1.99 3.13 7.68
CA TYR A 189 2.31 4.52 8.01
C TYR A 189 1.07 5.41 7.92
N CYS A 190 1.09 6.52 8.62
CA CYS A 190 0.17 7.63 8.44
C CYS A 190 0.82 8.98 8.76
N CYS A 191 0.32 10.04 8.13
CA CYS A 191 0.75 11.42 8.36
C CYS A 191 -0.46 12.36 8.32
N SER A 192 -0.37 13.48 9.05
CA SER A 192 -1.34 14.57 9.04
C SER A 192 -0.61 15.91 8.90
N PRO A 193 -0.16 16.28 7.67
CA PRO A 193 0.70 17.43 7.44
C PRO A 193 0.05 18.78 7.77
N SER A 194 -1.27 18.90 7.63
CA SER A 194 -1.96 20.20 7.73
C SER A 194 -2.66 20.46 9.06
N HIS A 195 -2.87 19.43 9.90
CA HIS A 195 -3.59 19.58 11.18
C HIS A 195 -3.24 18.45 12.15
N GLY A 196 -3.84 18.42 13.35
CA GLY A 196 -3.81 17.30 14.29
C GLY A 196 -5.18 16.62 14.37
N GLY A 197 -5.23 15.45 15.04
CA GLY A 197 -6.47 14.74 15.29
C GLY A 197 -6.93 13.80 14.15
N LEU A 198 -6.09 13.55 13.14
CA LEU A 198 -6.31 12.44 12.23
C LEU A 198 -6.31 11.12 13.00
N LEU A 199 -7.34 10.31 12.86
CA LEU A 199 -7.38 8.96 13.41
C LEU A 199 -7.50 7.95 12.27
N VAL A 200 -6.44 7.18 12.03
CA VAL A 200 -6.42 6.11 11.02
C VAL A 200 -6.73 4.78 11.68
N ARG A 201 -7.69 4.03 11.11
CA ARG A 201 -7.98 2.65 11.48
C ARG A 201 -7.31 1.71 10.49
N PHE A 202 -6.21 1.09 10.90
CA PHE A 202 -5.59 -0.01 10.18
C PHE A 202 -6.34 -1.29 10.51
N THR A 203 -6.86 -1.97 9.48
CA THR A 203 -7.69 -3.18 9.61
C THR A 203 -6.92 -4.47 9.30
N GLY A 204 -5.67 -4.34 8.85
CA GLY A 204 -4.82 -5.50 8.63
C GLY A 204 -3.39 -5.13 8.25
N TRP A 205 -2.46 -5.95 8.73
CA TRP A 205 -1.07 -6.00 8.31
C TRP A 205 -0.73 -7.44 8.01
N ARG A 206 -0.28 -7.72 6.79
CA ARG A 206 0.01 -9.08 6.33
C ARG A 206 1.35 -9.12 5.63
N ARG A 207 1.95 -10.30 5.63
CA ARG A 207 3.20 -10.60 4.94
C ARG A 207 3.08 -11.90 4.16
N GLY A 208 3.79 -12.00 3.06
CA GLY A 208 3.80 -13.19 2.22
C GLY A 208 4.91 -13.16 1.19
N PRO A 209 4.92 -14.09 0.24
CA PRO A 209 5.87 -14.10 -0.85
C PRO A 209 5.65 -12.92 -1.79
N ALA A 210 6.72 -12.54 -2.50
CA ALA A 210 6.63 -11.56 -3.57
C ALA A 210 5.68 -12.02 -4.69
N ASP A 211 5.24 -11.07 -5.50
CA ASP A 211 4.46 -11.37 -6.71
C ASP A 211 5.31 -12.22 -7.67
N ALA A 212 4.73 -13.29 -8.21
CA ALA A 212 5.43 -14.19 -9.12
C ALA A 212 5.77 -13.51 -10.47
N ALA A 213 4.99 -12.51 -10.87
CA ALA A 213 5.19 -11.74 -12.09
C ALA A 213 4.59 -10.33 -11.96
N LEU A 214 5.15 -9.38 -12.72
CA LEU A 214 4.61 -8.03 -12.83
C LEU A 214 3.25 -8.04 -13.56
N HIS A 215 3.13 -8.88 -14.59
CA HIS A 215 1.90 -9.07 -15.36
C HIS A 215 1.50 -10.55 -15.28
N PRO A 216 0.51 -10.93 -14.46
CA PRO A 216 0.16 -12.34 -14.24
C PRO A 216 -0.43 -13.03 -15.48
N ASP A 217 -0.88 -12.26 -16.47
CA ASP A 217 -1.50 -12.75 -17.72
C ASP A 217 -0.58 -12.63 -18.95
N GLY A 218 0.74 -12.42 -18.73
CA GLY A 218 1.76 -12.28 -19.77
C GLY A 218 2.44 -13.58 -20.17
#